data_018a6c83c3fca0829e16428a147b8301
#
_entry.id   018a6c83c3fca0829e16428a147b8301
#
_cell.length_a   1.000
_cell.length_b   1.000
_cell.length_c   1.000
_cell.angle_alpha   90.00
_cell.angle_beta   90.00
_cell.angle_gamma   90.00
#
_symmetry.space_group_name_H-M   'P 1'
#
loop_
_entity.id
_entity.type
_entity.pdbx_description
1 polymer ?
#
loop_
_entity_poly.entity_id
_entity_poly.type
_entity_poly.pdbx_seq_one_letter_code
_entity_poly.pdbx_strand_id
1 'polypeptide(L)'
;MAVTSTPIYAQKIQSWAYQFVNATSTTKTAIAAGGSNGSQVTSMTIASTDTAAQNIIFYLYDGTTYHQLCEIAVPANSGNNSATSPPIDAFRNFYFPGLQLDPFGNKVLNIPSGWTLYGSMVVAVTAAKAIDVVAQGGDY
;
A
#
# COMPACT_ATOMS: atom_id res chain seq x y z
N MET A 1 -7.58 32.05 1.60
CA MET A 1 -6.68 30.97 1.10
C MET A 1 -6.43 31.25 -0.37
N ALA A 2 -5.19 31.45 -0.77
CA ALA A 2 -4.87 31.66 -2.18
C ALA A 2 -4.94 30.30 -2.89
N VAL A 3 -5.80 30.20 -3.90
CA VAL A 3 -5.82 29.06 -4.80
C VAL A 3 -4.71 29.26 -5.81
N THR A 4 -3.66 28.46 -5.74
CA THR A 4 -2.61 28.50 -6.76
C THR A 4 -3.14 27.82 -8.01
N SER A 5 -3.06 28.51 -9.14
CA SER A 5 -3.43 27.96 -10.45
C SER A 5 -2.37 26.99 -11.01
N THR A 6 -1.26 26.83 -10.31
CA THR A 6 -0.16 25.96 -10.74
C THR A 6 -0.34 24.57 -10.12
N PRO A 7 -0.34 23.49 -10.90
CA PRO A 7 -0.39 22.14 -10.36
C PRO A 7 0.78 21.91 -9.40
N ILE A 8 0.48 21.35 -8.22
CA ILE A 8 1.50 20.95 -7.25
C ILE A 8 1.91 19.52 -7.59
N TYR A 9 3.16 19.34 -7.96
CA TYR A 9 3.77 18.04 -8.20
C TYR A 9 4.53 17.57 -6.96
N ALA A 10 4.66 16.26 -6.80
CA ALA A 10 5.53 15.71 -5.77
C ALA A 10 6.97 16.20 -5.96
N GLN A 11 7.53 16.77 -4.92
CA GLN A 11 8.85 17.43 -4.93
C GLN A 11 9.95 16.49 -4.46
N LYS A 12 9.61 15.45 -3.73
CA LYS A 12 10.55 14.48 -3.17
C LYS A 12 10.10 13.06 -3.52
N ILE A 13 10.96 12.30 -4.19
CA ILE A 13 10.73 10.89 -4.48
C ILE A 13 10.73 10.12 -3.15
N GLN A 14 9.73 9.26 -2.94
CA GLN A 14 9.60 8.40 -1.79
C GLN A 14 9.37 6.95 -2.20
N SER A 15 9.96 6.06 -1.41
CA SER A 15 9.65 4.63 -1.44
C SER A 15 9.37 4.18 -0.01
N TRP A 16 8.31 3.45 0.18
CA TRP A 16 7.93 2.86 1.44
C TRP A 16 7.86 1.36 1.29
N ALA A 17 8.33 0.62 2.26
CA ALA A 17 8.27 -0.83 2.24
C ALA A 17 8.00 -1.38 3.64
N TYR A 18 7.25 -2.46 3.68
CA TYR A 18 7.06 -3.23 4.89
C TYR A 18 6.99 -4.73 4.57
N GLN A 19 7.64 -5.52 5.41
CA GLN A 19 7.64 -6.98 5.32
C GLN A 19 6.81 -7.57 6.47
N PHE A 20 5.73 -8.23 6.11
CA PHE A 20 4.92 -9.00 7.05
C PHE A 20 5.56 -10.38 7.25
N VAL A 21 5.83 -10.72 8.51
CA VAL A 21 6.36 -12.01 8.93
C VAL A 21 5.45 -12.65 9.97
N ASN A 22 5.58 -13.93 10.24
CA ASN A 22 4.69 -14.68 11.13
C ASN A 22 4.38 -13.97 12.46
N ALA A 23 5.40 -13.42 13.13
CA ALA A 23 5.26 -12.86 14.49
C ALA A 23 4.44 -11.55 14.54
N THR A 24 4.42 -10.77 13.44
CA THR A 24 3.86 -9.40 13.43
C THR A 24 2.78 -9.18 12.39
N SER A 25 2.51 -10.18 11.56
CA SER A 25 1.69 -10.00 10.35
C SER A 25 0.24 -9.60 10.62
N THR A 26 -0.36 -10.04 11.72
CA THR A 26 -1.75 -9.68 12.09
C THR A 26 -1.86 -8.35 12.82
N THR A 27 -0.75 -7.71 13.16
CA THR A 27 -0.73 -6.39 13.78
C THR A 27 -0.80 -5.32 12.71
N LYS A 28 -1.67 -4.31 12.90
CA LYS A 28 -1.72 -3.14 12.02
C LYS A 28 -0.39 -2.40 12.07
N THR A 29 0.28 -2.29 10.94
CA THR A 29 1.61 -1.71 10.83
C THR A 29 1.64 -0.63 9.78
N ALA A 30 2.34 0.49 10.06
CA ALA A 30 2.51 1.60 9.14
C ALA A 30 3.31 1.17 7.91
N ILE A 31 2.78 1.47 6.72
CA ILE A 31 3.44 1.22 5.44
C ILE A 31 3.95 2.53 4.85
N ALA A 32 3.08 3.53 4.71
CA ALA A 32 3.43 4.81 4.10
C ALA A 32 2.81 5.96 4.89
N ALA A 33 3.63 6.84 5.42
CA ALA A 33 3.19 8.05 6.13
C ALA A 33 3.13 9.23 5.17
N GLY A 34 2.12 10.06 5.34
CA GLY A 34 2.03 11.35 4.63
C GLY A 34 3.13 12.31 5.10
N GLY A 35 3.82 12.92 4.16
CA GLY A 35 4.80 13.97 4.42
C GLY A 35 4.16 15.23 5.02
N SER A 36 4.97 16.25 5.29
CA SER A 36 4.52 17.51 5.92
C SER A 36 3.39 18.22 5.15
N ASN A 37 3.37 18.07 3.83
CA ASN A 37 2.33 18.61 2.94
C ASN A 37 1.47 17.50 2.31
N GLY A 38 1.57 16.28 2.81
CA GLY A 38 0.96 15.10 2.24
C GLY A 38 1.88 14.37 1.26
N SER A 39 1.46 13.17 0.87
CA SER A 39 2.17 12.31 -0.08
C SER A 39 1.21 11.72 -1.10
N GLN A 40 1.73 11.43 -2.27
CA GLN A 40 1.02 10.67 -3.29
C GLN A 40 1.73 9.35 -3.54
N VAL A 41 1.03 8.26 -3.34
CA VAL A 41 1.48 6.92 -3.73
C VAL A 41 1.00 6.65 -5.15
N THR A 42 1.92 6.36 -6.05
CA THR A 42 1.64 6.14 -7.48
C THR A 42 1.63 4.66 -7.86
N SER A 43 2.29 3.83 -7.07
CA SER A 43 2.27 2.38 -7.27
C SER A 43 2.43 1.63 -5.94
N MET A 44 1.83 0.46 -5.85
CA MET A 44 2.00 -0.42 -4.70
C MET A 44 2.02 -1.88 -5.18
N THR A 45 3.11 -2.57 -4.90
CA THR A 45 3.34 -3.96 -5.29
C THR A 45 3.37 -4.86 -4.06
N ILE A 46 2.74 -6.02 -4.16
CA ILE A 46 2.73 -7.04 -3.11
C ILE A 46 3.34 -8.31 -3.67
N ALA A 47 4.34 -8.84 -2.97
CA ALA A 47 4.97 -10.13 -3.29
C ALA A 47 4.97 -11.04 -2.06
N SER A 48 4.89 -12.35 -2.28
CA SER A 48 4.76 -13.33 -1.21
C SER A 48 5.68 -14.53 -1.42
N THR A 49 6.41 -14.92 -0.38
CA THR A 49 7.07 -16.22 -0.30
C THR A 49 6.22 -17.26 0.44
N ASP A 50 5.05 -16.85 0.95
CA ASP A 50 4.14 -17.77 1.65
C ASP A 50 3.61 -18.84 0.70
N THR A 51 3.60 -20.07 1.17
CA THR A 51 3.07 -21.22 0.44
C THR A 51 1.56 -21.36 0.55
N ALA A 52 0.94 -20.57 1.45
CA ALA A 52 -0.49 -20.43 1.57
C ALA A 52 -0.96 -19.12 0.93
N ALA A 53 -2.14 -19.11 0.35
CA ALA A 53 -2.79 -17.86 -0.04
C ALA A 53 -3.19 -17.08 1.22
N GLN A 54 -2.96 -15.78 1.20
CA GLN A 54 -3.20 -14.87 2.33
C GLN A 54 -4.06 -13.69 1.89
N ASN A 55 -4.66 -13.00 2.84
CA ASN A 55 -5.36 -11.74 2.58
C ASN A 55 -4.72 -10.62 3.40
N ILE A 56 -4.48 -9.50 2.76
CA ILE A 56 -4.00 -8.27 3.40
C ILE A 56 -5.11 -7.23 3.42
N ILE A 57 -5.30 -6.57 4.57
CA ILE A 57 -6.23 -5.45 4.73
C ILE A 57 -5.41 -4.16 4.80
N PHE A 58 -5.82 -3.17 4.02
CA PHE A 58 -5.27 -1.83 4.07
C PHE A 58 -6.20 -0.87 4.80
N TYR A 59 -5.61 0.02 5.59
CA TYR A 59 -6.30 1.04 6.37
C TYR A 59 -5.66 2.40 6.12
N LEU A 60 -6.49 3.43 6.15
CA LEU A 60 -6.01 4.80 6.30
C LEU A 60 -6.21 5.23 7.75
N TYR A 61 -5.14 5.65 8.41
CA TYR A 61 -5.14 6.09 9.81
C TYR A 61 -5.02 7.60 9.87
N ASP A 62 -5.98 8.27 10.51
CA ASP A 62 -6.09 9.73 10.58
C ASP A 62 -5.39 10.34 11.81
N GLY A 63 -4.66 9.53 12.57
CA GLY A 63 -4.06 9.90 13.84
C GLY A 63 -4.85 9.43 15.07
N THR A 64 -6.09 8.98 14.86
CA THR A 64 -6.99 8.48 15.91
C THR A 64 -7.65 7.16 15.54
N THR A 65 -8.13 7.04 14.32
CA THR A 65 -8.99 5.92 13.87
C THR A 65 -8.42 5.26 12.62
N TYR A 66 -8.52 3.95 12.56
CA TYR A 66 -8.21 3.17 11.36
C TYR A 66 -9.44 3.01 10.49
N HIS A 67 -9.41 3.59 9.30
CA HIS A 67 -10.46 3.46 8.29
C HIS A 67 -10.07 2.40 7.29
N GLN A 68 -10.79 1.28 7.25
CA GLN A 68 -10.51 0.21 6.30
C GLN A 68 -10.76 0.68 4.87
N LEU A 69 -9.78 0.51 4.00
CA LEU A 69 -9.89 0.82 2.57
C LEU A 69 -10.34 -0.38 1.77
N CYS A 70 -9.64 -1.49 1.91
CA CYS A 70 -9.89 -2.70 1.12
C CYS A 70 -9.21 -3.91 1.73
N GLU A 71 -9.57 -5.09 1.21
CA GLU A 71 -8.89 -6.34 1.45
C GLU A 71 -8.45 -6.93 0.10
N ILE A 72 -7.20 -7.34 -0.01
CA ILE A 72 -6.59 -7.88 -1.23
C ILE A 72 -6.13 -9.31 -0.98
N ALA A 73 -6.58 -10.22 -1.84
CA ALA A 73 -6.09 -11.59 -1.84
C ALA A 73 -4.67 -11.65 -2.44
N VAL A 74 -3.76 -12.29 -1.74
CA VAL A 74 -2.37 -12.51 -2.15
C VAL A 74 -2.19 -14.02 -2.39
N PRO A 75 -2.09 -14.47 -3.65
CA PRO A 75 -1.89 -15.88 -3.95
C PRO A 75 -0.58 -16.41 -3.36
N ALA A 76 -0.53 -17.70 -3.09
CA ALA A 76 0.69 -18.37 -2.65
C ALA A 76 1.84 -18.11 -3.63
N ASN A 77 3.03 -17.83 -3.10
CA ASN A 77 4.26 -17.58 -3.87
C ASN A 77 4.16 -16.46 -4.93
N SER A 78 3.29 -15.47 -4.74
CA SER A 78 3.16 -14.32 -5.65
C SER A 78 4.50 -13.58 -5.82
N GLY A 79 5.01 -13.54 -7.06
CA GLY A 79 6.30 -12.94 -7.38
C GLY A 79 7.50 -13.87 -7.25
N ASN A 80 7.35 -15.09 -6.73
CA ASN A 80 8.42 -16.09 -6.66
C ASN A 80 8.30 -17.17 -7.75
N ASN A 81 7.12 -17.34 -8.30
CA ASN A 81 6.90 -18.19 -9.45
C ASN A 81 6.11 -17.40 -10.49
N SER A 82 6.82 -16.63 -11.29
CA SER A 82 6.25 -15.69 -12.24
C SER A 82 5.36 -16.34 -13.32
N ALA A 83 5.50 -17.61 -13.56
CA ALA A 83 4.67 -18.32 -14.52
C ALA A 83 3.25 -18.60 -14.01
N THR A 84 3.08 -18.74 -12.69
CA THR A 84 1.81 -19.13 -12.06
C THR A 84 1.27 -18.08 -11.09
N SER A 85 2.13 -17.31 -10.45
CA SER A 85 1.74 -16.34 -9.42
C SER A 85 2.60 -15.08 -9.54
N PRO A 86 2.25 -14.14 -10.43
CA PRO A 86 2.96 -12.87 -10.53
C PRO A 86 2.76 -12.03 -9.26
N PRO A 87 3.61 -11.03 -9.01
CA PRO A 87 3.37 -10.06 -7.95
C PRO A 87 2.07 -9.30 -8.20
N ILE A 88 1.43 -8.84 -7.14
CA ILE A 88 0.17 -8.11 -7.19
C ILE A 88 0.48 -6.61 -7.38
N ASP A 89 -0.10 -6.01 -8.41
CA ASP A 89 -0.25 -4.55 -8.49
C ASP A 89 -1.53 -4.16 -7.73
N ALA A 90 -1.37 -3.62 -6.53
CA ALA A 90 -2.49 -3.33 -5.65
C ALA A 90 -3.45 -2.28 -6.25
N PHE A 91 -2.92 -1.31 -7.01
CA PHE A 91 -3.74 -0.22 -7.58
C PHE A 91 -4.51 -0.64 -8.83
N ARG A 92 -4.05 -1.66 -9.53
CA ARG A 92 -4.80 -2.29 -10.62
C ARG A 92 -5.71 -3.40 -10.13
N ASN A 93 -5.56 -3.80 -8.86
CA ASN A 93 -6.43 -4.81 -8.28
C ASN A 93 -7.88 -4.29 -8.20
N PHE A 94 -8.82 -5.12 -8.57
CA PHE A 94 -10.25 -4.80 -8.57
C PHE A 94 -10.79 -4.46 -7.18
N TYR A 95 -10.13 -4.94 -6.13
CA TYR A 95 -10.53 -4.78 -4.74
C TYR A 95 -9.98 -3.51 -4.06
N PHE A 96 -9.29 -2.64 -4.80
CA PHE A 96 -8.89 -1.32 -4.30
C PHE A 96 -9.71 -0.21 -4.98
N PRO A 97 -11.00 -0.07 -4.66
CA PRO A 97 -11.85 0.95 -5.27
C PRO A 97 -11.58 2.33 -4.69
N GLY A 98 -12.02 3.37 -5.38
CA GLY A 98 -12.01 4.74 -4.87
C GLY A 98 -10.67 5.43 -4.92
N LEU A 99 -9.66 4.86 -5.59
CA LEU A 99 -8.42 5.56 -5.88
C LEU A 99 -8.68 6.72 -6.83
N GLN A 100 -8.01 7.84 -6.55
CA GLN A 100 -8.08 9.02 -7.41
C GLN A 100 -7.30 8.78 -8.71
N LEU A 101 -7.63 9.56 -9.73
CA LEU A 101 -6.85 9.58 -10.97
C LEU A 101 -5.94 10.80 -10.96
N ASP A 102 -4.69 10.63 -11.37
CA ASP A 102 -3.81 11.74 -11.68
C ASP A 102 -4.21 12.41 -13.02
N PRO A 103 -3.60 13.55 -13.40
CA PRO A 103 -3.92 14.21 -14.68
C PRO A 103 -3.66 13.34 -15.92
N PHE A 104 -2.92 12.24 -15.78
CA PHE A 104 -2.60 11.30 -16.87
C PHE A 104 -3.50 10.07 -16.86
N GLY A 105 -4.47 9.99 -15.92
CA GLY A 105 -5.41 8.88 -15.81
C GLY A 105 -4.89 7.67 -15.04
N ASN A 106 -3.76 7.78 -14.34
CA ASN A 106 -3.24 6.70 -13.49
C ASN A 106 -3.90 6.75 -12.11
N LYS A 107 -4.17 5.59 -11.55
CA LYS A 107 -4.69 5.47 -10.18
C LYS A 107 -3.61 5.84 -9.18
N VAL A 108 -3.95 6.69 -8.22
CA VAL A 108 -3.06 7.16 -7.16
C VAL A 108 -3.79 7.19 -5.83
N LEU A 109 -3.04 7.00 -4.74
CA LEU A 109 -3.53 7.18 -3.38
C LEU A 109 -2.88 8.43 -2.77
N ASN A 110 -3.70 9.43 -2.45
CA ASN A 110 -3.24 10.62 -1.74
C ASN A 110 -3.36 10.41 -0.23
N ILE A 111 -2.26 10.61 0.48
CA ILE A 111 -2.18 10.51 1.94
C ILE A 111 -1.97 11.91 2.48
N PRO A 112 -2.96 12.50 3.18
CA PRO A 112 -2.82 13.83 3.77
C PRO A 112 -1.71 13.89 4.82
N SER A 113 -1.24 15.10 5.11
CA SER A 113 -0.33 15.33 6.24
C SER A 113 -0.93 14.81 7.55
N GLY A 114 -0.13 14.11 8.34
CA GLY A 114 -0.56 13.50 9.60
C GLY A 114 -1.34 12.19 9.45
N TRP A 115 -1.66 11.78 8.24
CA TRP A 115 -2.28 10.49 7.97
C TRP A 115 -1.26 9.44 7.56
N THR A 116 -1.62 8.16 7.68
CA THR A 116 -0.69 7.06 7.37
C THR A 116 -1.47 5.87 6.80
N LEU A 117 -0.92 5.27 5.74
CA LEU A 117 -1.40 4.01 5.22
C LEU A 117 -0.86 2.87 6.10
N TYR A 118 -1.77 2.06 6.62
CA TYR A 118 -1.48 0.86 7.41
C TYR A 118 -1.90 -0.40 6.67
N GLY A 119 -1.27 -1.51 7.03
CA GLY A 119 -1.65 -2.83 6.58
C GLY A 119 -1.64 -3.84 7.71
N SER A 120 -2.42 -4.90 7.58
CA SER A 120 -2.33 -6.10 8.41
C SER A 120 -2.78 -7.32 7.63
N MET A 121 -2.22 -8.48 7.94
CA MET A 121 -2.72 -9.75 7.41
C MET A 121 -3.96 -10.19 8.19
N VAL A 122 -4.88 -10.88 7.52
CA VAL A 122 -6.06 -11.48 8.17
C VAL A 122 -5.64 -12.68 9.01
N VAL A 123 -4.69 -13.47 8.51
CA VAL A 123 -4.12 -14.63 9.18
C VAL A 123 -2.60 -14.47 9.22
N ALA A 124 -1.96 -15.03 10.24
CA ALA A 124 -0.51 -14.97 10.36
C ALA A 124 0.18 -15.62 9.16
N VAL A 125 1.18 -14.94 8.64
CA VAL A 125 2.07 -15.48 7.59
C VAL A 125 2.72 -16.76 8.10
N THR A 126 2.87 -17.76 7.25
CA THR A 126 3.51 -19.04 7.59
C THR A 126 4.91 -18.81 8.17
N ALA A 127 5.31 -19.61 9.15
CA ALA A 127 6.63 -19.51 9.76
C ALA A 127 7.75 -19.58 8.71
N ALA A 128 8.76 -18.73 8.86
CA ALA A 128 9.90 -18.56 7.94
C ALA A 128 9.50 -18.08 6.52
N LYS A 129 8.27 -17.55 6.35
CA LYS A 129 7.80 -16.91 5.13
C LYS A 129 7.56 -15.42 5.35
N ALA A 130 7.41 -14.69 4.25
CA ALA A 130 7.20 -13.26 4.30
C ALA A 130 6.27 -12.80 3.16
N ILE A 131 5.59 -11.67 3.40
CA ILE A 131 4.85 -10.93 2.38
C ILE A 131 5.37 -9.50 2.40
N ASP A 132 5.89 -9.06 1.27
CA ASP A 132 6.47 -7.73 1.09
C ASP A 132 5.47 -6.81 0.39
N VAL A 133 5.30 -5.62 0.95
CA VAL A 133 4.55 -4.52 0.33
C VAL A 133 5.53 -3.40 0.05
N VAL A 134 5.63 -2.99 -1.20
CA VAL A 134 6.47 -1.88 -1.65
C VAL A 134 5.59 -0.84 -2.32
N ALA A 135 5.58 0.36 -1.78
CA ALA A 135 4.88 1.51 -2.33
C ALA A 135 5.89 2.56 -2.82
N GLN A 136 5.60 3.19 -3.95
CA GLN A 136 6.41 4.25 -4.51
C GLN A 136 5.56 5.47 -4.82
N GLY A 137 6.17 6.64 -4.73
CA GLY A 137 5.48 7.90 -4.96
C GLY A 137 6.34 9.09 -4.62
N GLY A 138 5.75 10.09 -4.00
CA GLY A 138 6.47 11.29 -3.59
C GLY A 138 5.71 12.15 -2.58
N ASP A 139 6.45 13.01 -1.90
CA ASP A 139 5.92 14.03 -1.00
C ASP A 139 5.75 15.36 -1.75
N TYR A 140 4.71 16.12 -1.37
CA TYR A 140 4.45 17.48 -1.84
C TYR A 140 5.24 18.53 -1.08
#